data_359237143d389ae14597bb63a1e0bdae
#
_entry.id   359237143d389ae14597bb63a1e0bdae
#
_cell.length_a   1.000
_cell.length_b   1.000
_cell.length_c   1.000
_cell.angle_alpha   90.00
_cell.angle_beta   90.00
_cell.angle_gamma   90.00
#
_symmetry.space_group_name_H-M   'P 1'
#
loop_
_entity.id
_entity.type
_entity.pdbx_description
1 polymer ?
#
loop_
_entity_poly.entity_id
_entity_poly.type
_entity_poly.pdbx_seq_one_letter_code
_entity_poly.pdbx_strand_id
1 'polypeptide(L)'
;MIVIDEKRIFDEIEKRRPVSVALNGPDGLLPKIQETASKIMEKFDVPAYVLADTCFGTCDMNTNGAKVLGAEILFHIGHTVNSTNFGENVVIIDAYDNISFEKVARKCAVELAGKTVSLVTDSQHLLEIEKVKKILEEGGIIVKIGDGKGQLNDGQVFGCEFYPTSQTKNSVDANVFLGQSSFHAAGIALSSGKPTFILDPYFEEIREVTEFSEKLQKKAILSVYKAMGAETFGIVIGLKEGQFSKVTALKFKKELEKAGKKVQLFALTDITDDKLGNLKGIDAFIQVACPRISIDNHFQKPVLSTPQANALLKLLKNESIDGFLQIPHWL
;
A
#
# COMPACT_ATOMS: atom_id res chain seq x y z
N MET A 1 0.18 17.60 -12.98
CA MET A 1 1.66 17.36 -13.12
C MET A 1 2.22 17.17 -11.71
N ILE A 2 2.93 16.08 -11.47
CA ILE A 2 3.50 15.80 -10.15
C ILE A 2 4.60 16.81 -9.80
N VAL A 3 4.52 17.36 -8.59
CA VAL A 3 5.43 18.35 -8.02
C VAL A 3 6.10 17.70 -6.79
N ILE A 4 7.44 17.77 -6.74
CA ILE A 4 8.25 17.34 -5.60
C ILE A 4 8.53 18.56 -4.73
N ASP A 5 8.45 18.44 -3.41
CA ASP A 5 8.88 19.51 -2.49
C ASP A 5 10.42 19.60 -2.43
N GLU A 6 11.02 20.10 -3.53
CA GLU A 6 12.47 20.30 -3.62
C GLU A 6 12.97 21.31 -2.59
N LYS A 7 12.13 22.27 -2.20
CA LYS A 7 12.52 23.25 -1.18
C LYS A 7 12.91 22.56 0.12
N ARG A 8 12.09 21.63 0.60
CA ARG A 8 12.39 20.88 1.82
C ARG A 8 13.67 20.05 1.72
N ILE A 9 13.96 19.48 0.55
CA ILE A 9 15.25 18.78 0.29
C ILE A 9 16.42 19.75 0.47
N PHE A 10 16.34 20.90 -0.17
CA PHE A 10 17.42 21.90 -0.15
C PHE A 10 17.61 22.47 1.27
N ASP A 11 16.53 22.79 1.99
CA ASP A 11 16.57 23.28 3.37
C ASP A 11 17.25 22.23 4.31
N GLU A 12 16.97 20.93 4.15
CA GLU A 12 17.60 19.87 4.91
C GLU A 12 19.11 19.73 4.60
N ILE A 13 19.50 19.86 3.33
CA ILE A 13 20.92 19.83 2.92
C ILE A 13 21.67 21.03 3.50
N GLU A 14 21.12 22.26 3.39
CA GLU A 14 21.72 23.46 3.94
C GLU A 14 21.91 23.37 5.47
N LYS A 15 20.90 22.81 6.16
CA LYS A 15 20.91 22.66 7.61
C LYS A 15 21.90 21.59 8.09
N ARG A 16 21.91 20.40 7.46
CA ARG A 16 22.67 19.23 7.92
C ARG A 16 24.05 19.13 7.31
N ARG A 17 24.28 19.76 6.13
CA ARG A 17 25.53 19.77 5.36
C ARG A 17 26.10 18.36 5.18
N PRO A 18 25.33 17.42 4.60
CA PRO A 18 25.77 16.03 4.43
C PRO A 18 26.90 15.94 3.43
N VAL A 19 27.79 14.94 3.58
CA VAL A 19 28.87 14.66 2.62
C VAL A 19 28.32 14.00 1.35
N SER A 20 27.22 13.26 1.47
CA SER A 20 26.51 12.67 0.35
C SER A 20 25.06 12.35 0.72
N VAL A 21 24.18 12.26 -0.27
CA VAL A 21 22.77 11.96 -0.09
C VAL A 21 22.33 10.84 -1.04
N ALA A 22 21.27 10.12 -0.67
CA ALA A 22 20.58 9.19 -1.54
C ALA A 22 19.12 9.63 -1.73
N LEU A 23 18.55 9.34 -2.88
CA LEU A 23 17.15 9.62 -3.21
C LEU A 23 16.50 8.35 -3.73
N ASN A 24 15.28 8.04 -3.28
CA ASN A 24 14.45 7.00 -3.89
C ASN A 24 12.97 7.40 -3.87
N GLY A 25 12.14 6.60 -4.51
CA GLY A 25 10.69 6.78 -4.57
C GLY A 25 10.06 5.82 -5.57
N PRO A 26 8.74 5.97 -5.85
CA PRO A 26 8.05 5.14 -6.83
C PRO A 26 8.68 5.24 -8.22
N ASP A 27 8.65 4.13 -8.97
CA ASP A 27 9.20 4.05 -10.34
C ASP A 27 8.69 5.18 -11.26
N GLY A 28 7.42 5.55 -11.14
CA GLY A 28 6.83 6.65 -11.89
C GLY A 28 7.42 8.03 -11.62
N LEU A 29 8.15 8.20 -10.52
CA LEU A 29 8.84 9.45 -10.16
C LEU A 29 10.33 9.43 -10.48
N LEU A 30 10.93 8.32 -10.90
CA LEU A 30 12.37 8.21 -11.14
C LEU A 30 12.94 9.31 -12.07
N PRO A 31 12.28 9.70 -13.18
CA PRO A 31 12.80 10.80 -14.01
C PRO A 31 12.90 12.13 -13.25
N LYS A 32 11.91 12.44 -12.40
CA LYS A 32 11.93 13.66 -11.58
C LYS A 32 12.93 13.57 -10.43
N ILE A 33 13.06 12.40 -9.83
CA ILE A 33 14.07 12.12 -8.79
C ILE A 33 15.47 12.31 -9.34
N GLN A 34 15.73 11.85 -10.57
CA GLN A 34 17.00 12.05 -11.28
C GLN A 34 17.27 13.54 -11.54
N GLU A 35 16.26 14.30 -11.98
CA GLU A 35 16.36 15.75 -12.15
C GLU A 35 16.70 16.46 -10.83
N THR A 36 16.01 16.10 -9.74
CA THR A 36 16.26 16.64 -8.41
C THR A 36 17.69 16.32 -7.93
N ALA A 37 18.17 15.09 -8.15
CA ALA A 37 19.54 14.71 -7.82
C ALA A 37 20.57 15.55 -8.57
N SER A 38 20.35 15.84 -9.88
CA SER A 38 21.22 16.72 -10.67
C SER A 38 21.25 18.14 -10.08
N LYS A 39 20.10 18.70 -9.71
CA LYS A 39 20.01 20.02 -9.07
C LYS A 39 20.76 20.08 -7.73
N ILE A 40 20.73 19.00 -6.94
CA ILE A 40 21.48 18.90 -5.67
C ILE A 40 22.98 18.98 -5.96
N MET A 41 23.49 18.18 -6.90
CA MET A 41 24.91 18.18 -7.27
C MET A 41 25.37 19.53 -7.80
N GLU A 42 24.58 20.19 -8.64
CA GLU A 42 24.89 21.50 -9.20
C GLU A 42 24.89 22.60 -8.12
N LYS A 43 23.90 22.59 -7.21
CA LYS A 43 23.72 23.68 -6.24
C LYS A 43 24.63 23.56 -5.03
N PHE A 44 24.88 22.34 -4.54
CA PHE A 44 25.54 22.10 -3.25
C PHE A 44 26.90 21.43 -3.35
N ASP A 45 27.31 20.99 -4.54
CA ASP A 45 28.53 20.18 -4.76
C ASP A 45 28.57 18.92 -3.86
N VAL A 46 27.38 18.29 -3.66
CA VAL A 46 27.18 17.11 -2.82
C VAL A 46 26.79 15.93 -3.72
N PRO A 47 27.51 14.79 -3.66
CA PRO A 47 27.11 13.58 -4.38
C PRO A 47 25.70 13.15 -4.01
N ALA A 48 24.82 12.99 -5.03
CA ALA A 48 23.43 12.58 -4.88
C ALA A 48 23.17 11.27 -5.66
N TYR A 49 22.98 10.18 -4.95
CA TYR A 49 22.76 8.85 -5.51
C TYR A 49 21.27 8.58 -5.71
N VAL A 50 20.85 8.22 -6.90
CA VAL A 50 19.50 7.75 -7.17
C VAL A 50 19.45 6.23 -6.97
N LEU A 51 18.70 5.76 -5.96
CA LEU A 51 18.43 4.34 -5.76
C LEU A 51 17.27 3.96 -6.67
N ALA A 52 17.57 3.33 -7.80
CA ALA A 52 16.63 3.08 -8.89
C ALA A 52 15.92 1.71 -8.80
N ASP A 53 16.12 0.97 -7.71
CA ASP A 53 15.32 -0.24 -7.45
C ASP A 53 13.87 0.12 -7.21
N THR A 54 12.95 -0.75 -7.66
CA THR A 54 11.51 -0.56 -7.47
C THR A 54 11.15 -0.36 -6.01
N CYS A 55 10.45 0.72 -5.71
CA CYS A 55 9.98 1.07 -4.38
C CYS A 55 8.46 1.24 -4.36
N PHE A 56 7.77 0.34 -3.64
CA PHE A 56 6.31 0.29 -3.59
C PHE A 56 5.68 1.08 -2.43
N GLY A 57 6.48 1.59 -1.51
CA GLY A 57 5.99 2.30 -0.34
C GLY A 57 7.07 2.59 0.70
N THR A 58 6.71 3.23 1.80
CA THR A 58 7.61 3.45 2.95
C THR A 58 8.12 2.16 3.57
N CYS A 59 7.47 1.02 3.29
CA CYS A 59 7.93 -0.30 3.69
C CYS A 59 9.08 -0.86 2.82
N ASP A 60 9.54 -0.12 1.81
CA ASP A 60 10.51 -0.55 0.78
C ASP A 60 11.51 0.55 0.42
N MET A 61 11.94 1.34 1.42
CA MET A 61 12.76 2.54 1.19
C MET A 61 14.23 2.28 0.85
N ASN A 62 14.73 1.05 0.96
CA ASN A 62 16.14 0.70 0.70
C ASN A 62 17.16 1.53 1.51
N THR A 63 16.94 1.69 2.82
CA THR A 63 17.87 2.40 3.70
C THR A 63 19.24 1.69 3.77
N ASN A 64 19.26 0.37 3.56
CA ASN A 64 20.49 -0.39 3.49
C ASN A 64 21.33 -0.01 2.26
N GLY A 65 20.73 0.22 1.10
CA GLY A 65 21.42 0.71 -0.10
C GLY A 65 22.05 2.08 0.13
N ALA A 66 21.32 3.01 0.76
CA ALA A 66 21.85 4.32 1.14
C ALA A 66 23.06 4.18 2.09
N LYS A 67 22.96 3.30 3.07
CA LYS A 67 24.05 3.03 4.03
C LYS A 67 25.30 2.43 3.36
N VAL A 68 25.13 1.50 2.43
CA VAL A 68 26.24 0.89 1.68
C VAL A 68 26.98 1.95 0.85
N LEU A 69 26.28 2.93 0.30
CA LEU A 69 26.86 4.05 -0.44
C LEU A 69 27.48 5.13 0.47
N GLY A 70 27.33 5.02 1.79
CA GLY A 70 27.76 6.03 2.74
C GLY A 70 26.95 7.33 2.68
N ALA A 71 25.74 7.28 2.14
CA ALA A 71 24.84 8.44 2.13
C ALA A 71 24.37 8.79 3.55
N GLU A 72 24.56 10.04 3.95
CA GLU A 72 24.20 10.51 5.29
C GLU A 72 22.71 10.84 5.44
N ILE A 73 22.04 11.14 4.32
CA ILE A 73 20.60 11.36 4.27
C ILE A 73 20.00 10.54 3.13
N LEU A 74 18.90 9.85 3.42
CA LEU A 74 18.02 9.26 2.41
C LEU A 74 16.76 10.13 2.28
N PHE A 75 16.58 10.78 1.15
CA PHE A 75 15.32 11.43 0.78
C PHE A 75 14.40 10.42 0.11
N HIS A 76 13.34 10.03 0.81
CA HIS A 76 12.29 9.20 0.24
C HIS A 76 11.17 10.08 -0.32
N ILE A 77 10.98 10.07 -1.64
CA ILE A 77 10.10 10.98 -2.36
C ILE A 77 8.78 10.30 -2.68
N GLY A 78 7.69 10.92 -2.26
CA GLY A 78 6.35 10.34 -2.34
C GLY A 78 6.04 9.36 -1.20
N HIS A 79 4.94 8.62 -1.32
CA HIS A 79 4.46 7.70 -0.28
C HIS A 79 4.32 8.36 1.11
N THR A 80 3.96 9.64 1.15
CA THR A 80 3.91 10.44 2.37
C THR A 80 2.97 9.83 3.41
N VAL A 81 3.45 9.69 4.63
CA VAL A 81 2.74 9.22 5.81
C VAL A 81 3.10 10.09 7.01
N ASN A 82 2.25 10.12 8.03
CA ASN A 82 2.48 10.94 9.23
C ASN A 82 3.51 10.34 10.21
N SER A 83 3.98 9.11 9.96
CA SER A 83 4.96 8.47 10.84
C SER A 83 6.33 9.14 10.73
N THR A 84 6.98 9.35 11.87
CA THR A 84 8.35 9.89 11.98
C THR A 84 9.39 8.81 12.32
N ASN A 85 8.99 7.54 12.41
CA ASN A 85 9.82 6.45 12.92
C ASN A 85 10.71 5.76 11.87
N PHE A 86 11.21 6.49 10.88
CA PHE A 86 12.05 5.94 9.82
C PHE A 86 13.57 6.03 10.10
N GLY A 87 13.95 6.53 11.27
CA GLY A 87 15.34 6.81 11.63
C GLY A 87 15.76 8.26 11.31
N GLU A 88 16.78 8.74 12.00
CA GLU A 88 17.22 10.14 11.92
C GLU A 88 17.74 10.55 10.53
N ASN A 89 18.18 9.58 9.74
CA ASN A 89 18.79 9.81 8.43
C ASN A 89 17.80 9.68 7.26
N VAL A 90 16.53 9.40 7.52
CA VAL A 90 15.48 9.32 6.50
C VAL A 90 14.60 10.55 6.57
N VAL A 91 14.40 11.20 5.42
CA VAL A 91 13.52 12.36 5.27
C VAL A 91 12.47 12.03 4.21
N ILE A 92 11.21 11.98 4.62
CA ILE A 92 10.08 11.81 3.68
C ILE A 92 9.80 13.15 3.00
N ILE A 93 9.78 13.15 1.68
CA ILE A 93 9.54 14.32 0.85
C ILE A 93 8.21 14.17 0.13
N ASP A 94 7.36 15.18 0.26
CA ASP A 94 6.07 15.20 -0.41
C ASP A 94 6.20 15.25 -1.93
N ALA A 95 5.37 14.45 -2.59
CA ALA A 95 5.15 14.53 -4.02
C ALA A 95 3.64 14.52 -4.25
N TYR A 96 3.10 15.60 -4.78
CA TYR A 96 1.68 15.77 -5.01
C TYR A 96 1.39 16.09 -6.47
N ASP A 97 0.18 15.74 -6.92
CA ASP A 97 -0.26 16.02 -8.27
C ASP A 97 -1.09 17.29 -8.31
N ASN A 98 -0.63 18.26 -9.08
CA ASN A 98 -1.35 19.51 -9.29
C ASN A 98 -2.39 19.35 -10.42
N ILE A 99 -3.36 18.47 -10.21
CA ILE A 99 -4.48 18.24 -11.12
C ILE A 99 -5.79 18.52 -10.41
N SER A 100 -6.74 19.15 -11.12
CA SER A 100 -8.05 19.45 -10.55
C SER A 100 -9.01 18.28 -10.72
N PHE A 101 -9.71 17.92 -9.66
CA PHE A 101 -10.79 16.94 -9.66
C PHE A 101 -12.17 17.57 -9.93
N GLU A 102 -12.27 18.89 -10.14
CA GLU A 102 -13.56 19.60 -10.20
C GLU A 102 -14.55 18.98 -11.19
N LYS A 103 -14.11 18.73 -12.43
CA LYS A 103 -15.00 18.20 -13.46
C LYS A 103 -15.54 16.81 -13.12
N VAL A 104 -14.66 15.89 -12.69
CA VAL A 104 -15.07 14.53 -12.36
C VAL A 104 -15.88 14.50 -11.06
N ALA A 105 -15.60 15.38 -10.09
CA ALA A 105 -16.38 15.52 -8.87
C ALA A 105 -17.80 16.00 -9.15
N ARG A 106 -18.01 16.96 -10.08
CA ARG A 106 -19.35 17.38 -10.51
C ARG A 106 -20.14 16.27 -11.20
N LYS A 107 -19.47 15.43 -12.01
CA LYS A 107 -20.10 14.23 -12.59
C LYS A 107 -20.51 13.25 -11.49
N CYS A 108 -19.63 12.99 -10.54
CA CYS A 108 -19.90 12.11 -9.40
C CYS A 108 -21.06 12.61 -8.53
N ALA A 109 -21.17 13.92 -8.33
CA ALA A 109 -22.26 14.54 -7.58
C ALA A 109 -23.63 14.25 -8.21
N VAL A 110 -23.72 14.17 -9.53
CA VAL A 110 -24.94 13.78 -10.25
C VAL A 110 -25.21 12.28 -10.12
N GLU A 111 -24.18 11.45 -10.32
CA GLU A 111 -24.32 9.98 -10.34
C GLU A 111 -24.67 9.38 -8.97
N LEU A 112 -24.08 9.93 -7.91
CA LEU A 112 -24.27 9.46 -6.53
C LEU A 112 -25.18 10.39 -5.69
N ALA A 113 -26.00 11.23 -6.32
CA ALA A 113 -26.89 12.15 -5.61
C ALA A 113 -27.73 11.44 -4.55
N GLY A 114 -27.83 12.04 -3.35
CA GLY A 114 -28.58 11.50 -2.21
C GLY A 114 -27.91 10.38 -1.45
N LYS A 115 -26.73 9.91 -1.87
CA LYS A 115 -25.97 8.87 -1.15
C LYS A 115 -25.09 9.48 -0.07
N THR A 116 -24.71 8.64 0.91
CA THR A 116 -23.64 8.91 1.86
C THR A 116 -22.38 8.18 1.42
N VAL A 117 -21.26 8.89 1.25
CA VAL A 117 -20.00 8.30 0.77
C VAL A 117 -18.85 8.52 1.72
N SER A 118 -17.91 7.54 1.75
CA SER A 118 -16.59 7.71 2.34
C SER A 118 -15.65 8.26 1.28
N LEU A 119 -15.14 9.47 1.46
CA LEU A 119 -14.19 10.10 0.54
C LEU A 119 -12.77 9.80 1.01
N VAL A 120 -11.97 9.20 0.12
CA VAL A 120 -10.59 8.78 0.42
C VAL A 120 -9.69 9.00 -0.79
N THR A 121 -8.38 9.05 -0.51
CA THR A 121 -7.34 9.24 -1.54
C THR A 121 -6.02 8.63 -1.10
N ASP A 122 -5.04 8.59 -2.00
CA ASP A 122 -3.63 8.38 -1.66
C ASP A 122 -2.93 9.71 -1.32
N SER A 123 -1.62 9.64 -0.99
CA SER A 123 -0.87 10.84 -0.59
C SER A 123 -0.76 11.90 -1.70
N GLN A 124 -0.83 11.50 -2.98
CA GLN A 124 -0.61 12.41 -4.11
C GLN A 124 -1.74 13.44 -4.27
N HIS A 125 -2.94 13.11 -3.82
CA HIS A 125 -4.13 13.93 -4.04
C HIS A 125 -4.77 14.46 -2.76
N LEU A 126 -4.08 14.33 -1.61
CA LEU A 126 -4.60 14.80 -0.31
C LEU A 126 -4.99 16.28 -0.32
N LEU A 127 -4.28 17.12 -1.08
CA LEU A 127 -4.58 18.55 -1.16
C LEU A 127 -5.93 18.86 -1.85
N GLU A 128 -6.48 17.89 -2.59
CA GLU A 128 -7.77 18.06 -3.28
C GLU A 128 -8.97 17.55 -2.47
N ILE A 129 -8.75 16.80 -1.38
CA ILE A 129 -9.84 16.09 -0.67
C ILE A 129 -10.92 17.04 -0.15
N GLU A 130 -10.56 18.17 0.44
CA GLU A 130 -11.54 19.16 0.97
C GLU A 130 -12.28 19.91 -0.14
N LYS A 131 -11.62 20.20 -1.27
CA LYS A 131 -12.26 20.82 -2.43
C LYS A 131 -13.29 19.89 -3.04
N VAL A 132 -12.92 18.61 -3.22
CA VAL A 132 -13.83 17.60 -3.76
C VAL A 132 -15.00 17.36 -2.83
N LYS A 133 -14.75 17.23 -1.52
CA LYS A 133 -15.80 17.14 -0.51
C LYS A 133 -16.86 18.23 -0.69
N LYS A 134 -16.42 19.49 -0.75
CA LYS A 134 -17.34 20.62 -0.94
C LYS A 134 -18.19 20.49 -2.22
N ILE A 135 -17.58 20.12 -3.34
CA ILE A 135 -18.31 19.93 -4.62
C ILE A 135 -19.35 18.82 -4.51
N LEU A 136 -19.01 17.70 -3.86
CA LEU A 136 -19.93 16.59 -3.67
C LEU A 136 -21.10 16.97 -2.75
N GLU A 137 -20.83 17.69 -1.66
CA GLU A 137 -21.84 18.18 -0.72
C GLU A 137 -22.79 19.21 -1.36
N GLU A 138 -22.27 20.14 -2.18
CA GLU A 138 -23.06 21.06 -2.99
C GLU A 138 -24.00 20.31 -3.97
N GLY A 139 -23.60 19.12 -4.42
CA GLY A 139 -24.39 18.24 -5.28
C GLY A 139 -25.34 17.30 -4.53
N GLY A 140 -25.50 17.47 -3.20
CA GLY A 140 -26.45 16.71 -2.38
C GLY A 140 -25.96 15.35 -1.90
N ILE A 141 -24.64 15.10 -1.92
CA ILE A 141 -24.01 13.90 -1.35
C ILE A 141 -23.62 14.22 0.10
N ILE A 142 -23.83 13.25 1.00
CA ILE A 142 -23.30 13.35 2.37
C ILE A 142 -21.89 12.72 2.36
N VAL A 143 -20.86 13.53 2.64
CA VAL A 143 -19.47 13.09 2.57
C VAL A 143 -18.91 12.85 3.97
N LYS A 144 -18.29 11.68 4.17
CA LYS A 144 -17.54 11.33 5.39
C LYS A 144 -16.07 11.12 5.05
N ILE A 145 -15.19 11.73 5.85
CA ILE A 145 -13.76 11.50 5.82
C ILE A 145 -13.41 10.83 7.15
N GLY A 146 -12.82 9.64 7.09
CA GLY A 146 -12.42 8.91 8.29
C GLY A 146 -11.00 9.28 8.73
N ASP A 147 -10.72 9.07 10.00
CA ASP A 147 -9.43 9.33 10.66
C ASP A 147 -8.35 8.31 10.22
N GLY A 148 -7.15 8.78 9.95
CA GLY A 148 -6.01 7.98 9.49
C GLY A 148 -5.26 7.20 10.58
N LYS A 149 -5.69 7.30 11.87
CA LYS A 149 -5.14 6.54 13.02
C LYS A 149 -3.64 6.67 13.26
N GLY A 150 -3.10 7.85 13.02
CA GLY A 150 -1.77 8.24 13.46
C GLY A 150 -0.64 8.01 12.47
N GLN A 151 -0.73 7.04 11.56
CA GLN A 151 0.26 6.87 10.51
C GLN A 151 -0.14 7.53 9.19
N LEU A 152 -1.44 7.61 8.92
CA LEU A 152 -2.01 8.22 7.74
C LEU A 152 -2.70 9.54 8.09
N ASN A 153 -2.89 10.40 7.09
CA ASN A 153 -3.75 11.56 7.21
C ASN A 153 -5.23 11.14 7.16
N ASP A 154 -6.14 12.01 7.59
CA ASP A 154 -7.57 11.76 7.48
C ASP A 154 -7.96 11.60 6.00
N GLY A 155 -8.75 10.57 5.70
CA GLY A 155 -9.09 10.20 4.33
C GLY A 155 -7.97 9.57 3.51
N GLN A 156 -6.75 9.49 4.01
CA GLN A 156 -5.65 8.82 3.30
C GLN A 156 -5.75 7.30 3.45
N VAL A 157 -5.52 6.59 2.34
CA VAL A 157 -5.36 5.13 2.32
C VAL A 157 -3.99 4.75 1.80
N PHE A 158 -3.53 3.59 2.20
CA PHE A 158 -2.33 2.96 1.69
C PHE A 158 -2.66 1.58 1.12
N GLY A 159 -1.75 0.93 0.39
CA GLY A 159 -2.03 -0.36 -0.26
C GLY A 159 -2.45 -1.51 0.67
N CYS A 160 -2.19 -1.37 1.98
CA CYS A 160 -2.49 -2.35 3.02
C CYS A 160 -3.13 -1.75 4.28
N GLU A 161 -3.41 -0.43 4.29
CA GLU A 161 -4.01 0.29 5.41
C GLU A 161 -5.22 1.09 4.96
N PHE A 162 -6.38 0.80 5.56
CA PHE A 162 -7.70 1.30 5.17
C PHE A 162 -8.50 1.82 6.36
N TYR A 163 -7.83 2.41 7.37
CA TYR A 163 -8.48 2.91 8.58
C TYR A 163 -9.62 3.90 8.30
N PRO A 164 -9.47 4.90 7.39
CA PRO A 164 -10.54 5.84 7.12
C PRO A 164 -11.82 5.19 6.64
N THR A 165 -11.72 4.24 5.69
CA THR A 165 -12.90 3.52 5.19
C THR A 165 -13.48 2.53 6.18
N SER A 166 -12.63 1.90 7.01
CA SER A 166 -13.09 0.98 8.05
C SER A 166 -13.94 1.66 9.12
N GLN A 167 -13.64 2.92 9.45
CA GLN A 167 -14.42 3.69 10.42
C GLN A 167 -15.79 4.11 9.87
N THR A 168 -15.85 4.44 8.59
CA THR A 168 -17.06 4.95 7.97
C THR A 168 -17.96 3.88 7.38
N LYS A 169 -17.47 2.66 7.11
CA LYS A 169 -18.15 1.59 6.35
C LYS A 169 -19.57 1.26 6.77
N ASN A 170 -19.88 1.36 8.08
CA ASN A 170 -21.23 1.06 8.60
C ASN A 170 -22.22 2.20 8.44
N SER A 171 -21.77 3.37 7.99
CA SER A 171 -22.55 4.60 7.89
C SER A 171 -22.49 5.25 6.53
N VAL A 172 -22.02 4.53 5.51
CA VAL A 172 -21.92 4.97 4.13
C VAL A 172 -22.50 3.94 3.16
N ASP A 173 -22.96 4.40 2.01
CA ASP A 173 -23.48 3.55 0.93
C ASP A 173 -22.33 3.06 0.04
N ALA A 174 -21.32 3.90 -0.18
CA ALA A 174 -20.19 3.64 -1.08
C ALA A 174 -18.91 4.35 -0.62
N ASN A 175 -17.78 3.97 -1.22
CA ASN A 175 -16.54 4.74 -1.13
C ASN A 175 -16.28 5.47 -2.44
N VAL A 176 -15.68 6.64 -2.36
CA VAL A 176 -15.19 7.44 -3.48
C VAL A 176 -13.70 7.65 -3.29
N PHE A 177 -12.90 7.12 -4.20
CA PHE A 177 -11.45 7.22 -4.21
C PHE A 177 -10.98 8.25 -5.24
N LEU A 178 -10.24 9.26 -4.81
CA LEU A 178 -9.60 10.23 -5.70
C LEU A 178 -8.29 9.68 -6.21
N GLY A 179 -8.17 9.49 -7.51
CA GLY A 179 -6.96 8.96 -8.15
C GLY A 179 -7.28 8.05 -9.34
N GLN A 180 -6.25 7.36 -9.84
CA GLN A 180 -6.37 6.43 -10.99
C GLN A 180 -6.23 4.96 -10.60
N SER A 181 -5.73 4.71 -9.39
CA SER A 181 -5.22 3.41 -8.97
C SER A 181 -6.31 2.40 -8.66
N SER A 182 -6.55 1.48 -9.59
CA SER A 182 -7.39 0.30 -9.33
C SER A 182 -6.86 -0.58 -8.18
N PHE A 183 -5.54 -0.55 -7.93
CA PHE A 183 -4.89 -1.24 -6.81
C PHE A 183 -5.40 -0.71 -5.45
N HIS A 184 -5.40 0.62 -5.23
CA HIS A 184 -5.92 1.21 -4.00
C HIS A 184 -7.44 1.02 -3.89
N ALA A 185 -8.18 1.32 -4.95
CA ALA A 185 -9.64 1.21 -4.97
C ALA A 185 -10.14 -0.21 -4.68
N ALA A 186 -9.48 -1.24 -5.25
CA ALA A 186 -9.82 -2.62 -4.93
C ALA A 186 -9.53 -2.99 -3.47
N GLY A 187 -8.41 -2.51 -2.90
CA GLY A 187 -8.12 -2.67 -1.49
C GLY A 187 -9.19 -2.03 -0.59
N ILE A 188 -9.63 -0.82 -0.93
CA ILE A 188 -10.72 -0.11 -0.27
C ILE A 188 -12.01 -0.95 -0.31
N ALA A 189 -12.40 -1.43 -1.50
CA ALA A 189 -13.60 -2.25 -1.67
C ALA A 189 -13.53 -3.54 -0.83
N LEU A 190 -12.41 -4.25 -0.88
CA LEU A 190 -12.19 -5.49 -0.13
C LEU A 190 -12.21 -5.28 1.39
N SER A 191 -11.61 -4.19 1.88
CA SER A 191 -11.50 -3.91 3.32
C SER A 191 -12.79 -3.37 3.92
N SER A 192 -13.59 -2.64 3.15
CA SER A 192 -14.87 -2.07 3.60
C SER A 192 -16.07 -2.96 3.31
N GLY A 193 -16.01 -3.79 2.26
CA GLY A 193 -17.15 -4.55 1.74
C GLY A 193 -18.20 -3.67 1.07
N LYS A 194 -17.83 -2.46 0.60
CA LYS A 194 -18.76 -1.49 -0.01
C LYS A 194 -18.38 -1.24 -1.49
N PRO A 195 -19.36 -0.89 -2.34
CA PRO A 195 -19.11 -0.38 -3.68
C PRO A 195 -18.07 0.75 -3.63
N THR A 196 -17.13 0.75 -4.56
CA THR A 196 -16.05 1.73 -4.57
C THR A 196 -15.89 2.31 -5.96
N PHE A 197 -15.91 3.63 -6.04
CA PHE A 197 -15.81 4.41 -7.27
C PHE A 197 -14.48 5.15 -7.31
N ILE A 198 -13.76 5.03 -8.44
CA ILE A 198 -12.56 5.82 -8.73
C ILE A 198 -13.03 7.11 -9.43
N LEU A 199 -12.57 8.25 -8.94
CA LEU A 199 -12.66 9.52 -9.66
C LEU A 199 -11.33 9.78 -10.34
N ASP A 200 -11.25 9.52 -11.64
CA ASP A 200 -10.06 9.73 -12.45
C ASP A 200 -10.05 11.15 -13.03
N PRO A 201 -9.14 12.04 -12.58
CA PRO A 201 -9.11 13.42 -13.05
C PRO A 201 -8.47 13.56 -14.43
N TYR A 202 -7.67 12.57 -14.88
CA TYR A 202 -6.99 12.60 -16.17
C TYR A 202 -7.91 12.25 -17.32
N PHE A 203 -8.74 11.23 -17.14
CA PHE A 203 -9.75 10.81 -18.12
C PHE A 203 -11.11 11.43 -17.86
N GLU A 204 -11.26 12.19 -16.76
CA GLU A 204 -12.52 12.81 -16.33
C GLU A 204 -13.66 11.78 -16.24
N GLU A 205 -13.35 10.55 -15.79
CA GLU A 205 -14.30 9.45 -15.72
C GLU A 205 -14.49 8.92 -14.29
N ILE A 206 -15.66 8.31 -14.07
CA ILE A 206 -15.99 7.60 -12.85
C ILE A 206 -15.99 6.11 -13.20
N ARG A 207 -15.24 5.30 -12.43
CA ARG A 207 -15.15 3.86 -12.63
C ARG A 207 -15.50 3.12 -11.35
N GLU A 208 -16.49 2.25 -11.40
CA GLU A 208 -16.77 1.34 -10.29
C GLU A 208 -15.84 0.13 -10.36
N VAL A 209 -15.27 -0.28 -9.19
CA VAL A 209 -14.34 -1.41 -9.11
C VAL A 209 -14.94 -2.64 -8.42
N THR A 210 -16.24 -2.69 -8.21
CA THR A 210 -16.92 -3.77 -7.49
C THR A 210 -16.65 -5.13 -8.14
N GLU A 211 -16.87 -5.28 -9.45
CA GLU A 211 -16.64 -6.54 -10.16
C GLU A 211 -15.16 -6.99 -10.09
N PHE A 212 -14.23 -6.06 -10.21
CA PHE A 212 -12.80 -6.34 -10.11
C PHE A 212 -12.42 -6.80 -8.70
N SER A 213 -12.91 -6.12 -7.67
CA SER A 213 -12.65 -6.47 -6.29
C SER A 213 -13.25 -7.83 -5.90
N GLU A 214 -14.44 -8.17 -6.40
CA GLU A 214 -15.06 -9.49 -6.22
C GLU A 214 -14.21 -10.61 -6.85
N LYS A 215 -13.65 -10.40 -8.04
CA LYS A 215 -12.73 -11.36 -8.68
C LYS A 215 -11.50 -11.60 -7.81
N LEU A 216 -10.92 -10.55 -7.25
CA LEU A 216 -9.78 -10.66 -6.32
C LEU A 216 -10.17 -11.39 -5.03
N GLN A 217 -11.34 -11.09 -4.46
CA GLN A 217 -11.85 -11.76 -3.27
C GLN A 217 -12.06 -13.26 -3.51
N LYS A 218 -12.73 -13.62 -4.61
CA LYS A 218 -12.94 -15.04 -4.99
C LYS A 218 -11.61 -15.78 -5.16
N LYS A 219 -10.62 -15.14 -5.79
CA LYS A 219 -9.26 -15.68 -5.94
C LYS A 219 -8.58 -15.88 -4.58
N ALA A 220 -8.67 -14.89 -3.69
CA ALA A 220 -8.09 -14.96 -2.34
C ALA A 220 -8.72 -16.11 -1.53
N ILE A 221 -10.05 -16.26 -1.56
CA ILE A 221 -10.79 -17.34 -0.92
C ILE A 221 -10.34 -18.69 -1.50
N LEU A 222 -10.29 -18.82 -2.83
CA LEU A 222 -9.88 -20.07 -3.50
C LEU A 222 -8.47 -20.49 -3.12
N SER A 223 -7.54 -19.53 -2.96
CA SER A 223 -6.17 -19.83 -2.50
C SER A 223 -6.16 -20.41 -1.08
N VAL A 224 -7.01 -19.89 -0.18
CA VAL A 224 -7.14 -20.42 1.19
C VAL A 224 -7.66 -21.87 1.15
N TYR A 225 -8.72 -22.16 0.39
CA TYR A 225 -9.25 -23.50 0.27
C TYR A 225 -8.26 -24.49 -0.36
N LYS A 226 -7.51 -24.07 -1.38
CA LYS A 226 -6.45 -24.91 -1.99
C LYS A 226 -5.35 -25.24 -0.97
N ALA A 227 -5.01 -24.31 -0.08
CA ALA A 227 -4.00 -24.52 0.96
C ALA A 227 -4.45 -25.47 2.08
N MET A 228 -5.75 -25.71 2.27
CA MET A 228 -6.23 -26.68 3.29
C MET A 228 -5.67 -28.08 3.10
N GLY A 229 -5.52 -28.53 1.86
CA GLY A 229 -4.97 -29.86 1.52
C GLY A 229 -3.45 -29.94 1.63
N ALA A 230 -2.74 -28.85 1.88
CA ALA A 230 -1.29 -28.87 1.99
C ALA A 230 -0.82 -29.56 3.26
N GLU A 231 0.21 -30.40 3.14
CA GLU A 231 0.87 -31.09 4.26
C GLU A 231 2.14 -30.36 4.70
N THR A 232 2.85 -29.73 3.76
CA THR A 232 4.09 -29.03 4.02
C THR A 232 3.97 -27.56 3.61
N PHE A 233 4.15 -26.66 4.57
CA PHE A 233 4.09 -25.21 4.37
C PHE A 233 5.48 -24.58 4.37
N GLY A 234 5.71 -23.66 3.43
CA GLY A 234 6.81 -22.73 3.46
C GLY A 234 6.35 -21.39 4.05
N ILE A 235 6.96 -20.93 5.14
CA ILE A 235 6.71 -19.59 5.65
C ILE A 235 7.82 -18.67 5.17
N VAL A 236 7.47 -17.63 4.41
CA VAL A 236 8.40 -16.70 3.78
C VAL A 236 8.40 -15.38 4.54
N ILE A 237 9.55 -15.03 5.10
CA ILE A 237 9.79 -13.75 5.77
C ILE A 237 10.34 -12.77 4.73
N GLY A 238 9.69 -11.62 4.56
CA GLY A 238 10.21 -10.52 3.74
C GLY A 238 11.44 -9.90 4.37
N LEU A 239 12.46 -9.59 3.55
CA LEU A 239 13.69 -8.95 4.02
C LEU A 239 13.72 -7.43 3.77
N LYS A 240 12.69 -6.87 3.11
CA LYS A 240 12.49 -5.43 2.99
C LYS A 240 12.12 -4.84 4.36
N GLU A 241 12.64 -3.68 4.68
CA GLU A 241 12.65 -3.15 6.06
C GLU A 241 11.28 -3.05 6.72
N GLY A 242 10.29 -2.47 6.04
CA GLY A 242 8.92 -2.36 6.54
C GLY A 242 8.05 -3.60 6.30
N GLN A 243 8.62 -4.67 5.74
CA GLN A 243 7.92 -5.92 5.44
C GLN A 243 8.44 -7.10 6.27
N PHE A 244 9.32 -6.83 7.23
CA PHE A 244 9.94 -7.85 8.06
C PHE A 244 9.10 -8.15 9.29
N SER A 245 8.59 -9.38 9.43
CA SER A 245 7.87 -9.82 10.62
C SER A 245 8.24 -11.25 11.04
N LYS A 246 9.36 -11.38 11.75
CA LYS A 246 9.79 -12.67 12.34
C LYS A 246 8.78 -13.20 13.36
N VAL A 247 8.17 -12.30 14.14
CA VAL A 247 7.20 -12.68 15.19
C VAL A 247 5.98 -13.35 14.58
N THR A 248 5.41 -12.74 13.52
CA THR A 248 4.25 -13.28 12.80
C THR A 248 4.58 -14.62 12.14
N ALA A 249 5.76 -14.75 11.52
CA ALA A 249 6.22 -16.00 10.91
C ALA A 249 6.29 -17.15 11.94
N LEU A 250 6.89 -16.91 13.11
CA LEU A 250 7.01 -17.90 14.17
C LEU A 250 5.63 -18.26 14.80
N LYS A 251 4.71 -17.29 14.87
CA LYS A 251 3.32 -17.55 15.28
C LYS A 251 2.64 -18.53 14.31
N PHE A 252 2.68 -18.27 13.01
CA PHE A 252 2.09 -19.17 12.01
C PHE A 252 2.76 -20.54 12.01
N LYS A 253 4.09 -20.60 12.14
CA LYS A 253 4.79 -21.88 12.29
C LYS A 253 4.19 -22.71 13.43
N LYS A 254 4.11 -22.12 14.61
CA LYS A 254 3.57 -22.80 15.82
C LYS A 254 2.12 -23.28 15.64
N GLU A 255 1.26 -22.46 15.05
CA GLU A 255 -0.16 -22.82 14.85
C GLU A 255 -0.35 -23.92 13.80
N LEU A 256 0.44 -23.90 12.70
CA LEU A 256 0.41 -24.96 11.69
C LEU A 256 0.96 -26.29 12.23
N GLU A 257 2.07 -26.26 12.99
CA GLU A 257 2.62 -27.47 13.64
C GLU A 257 1.64 -28.09 14.63
N LYS A 258 0.88 -27.27 15.40
CA LYS A 258 -0.22 -27.76 16.25
C LYS A 258 -1.35 -28.41 15.44
N ALA A 259 -1.58 -27.95 14.22
CA ALA A 259 -2.54 -28.55 13.29
C ALA A 259 -1.97 -29.78 12.53
N GLY A 260 -0.80 -30.29 12.93
CA GLY A 260 -0.17 -31.48 12.35
C GLY A 260 0.55 -31.23 11.02
N LYS A 261 0.77 -29.96 10.62
CA LYS A 261 1.43 -29.62 9.36
C LYS A 261 2.94 -29.51 9.52
N LYS A 262 3.70 -29.84 8.46
CA LYS A 262 5.15 -29.64 8.41
C LYS A 262 5.44 -28.20 7.97
N VAL A 263 6.45 -27.57 8.57
CA VAL A 263 6.77 -26.15 8.28
C VAL A 263 8.24 -25.96 8.05
N GLN A 264 8.57 -25.22 6.98
CA GLN A 264 9.93 -24.72 6.72
C GLN A 264 9.91 -23.18 6.67
N LEU A 265 10.98 -22.53 7.13
CA LEU A 265 11.14 -21.08 7.14
C LEU A 265 12.08 -20.67 6.01
N PHE A 266 11.68 -19.63 5.28
CA PHE A 266 12.47 -19.02 4.20
C PHE A 266 12.54 -17.51 4.41
N ALA A 267 13.56 -16.86 3.84
CA ALA A 267 13.69 -15.42 3.83
C ALA A 267 14.01 -14.95 2.41
N LEU A 268 13.25 -13.98 1.90
CA LEU A 268 13.40 -13.45 0.55
C LEU A 268 13.23 -11.93 0.54
N THR A 269 14.04 -11.23 -0.24
CA THR A 269 13.83 -9.80 -0.52
C THR A 269 12.65 -9.61 -1.46
N ASP A 270 12.62 -10.37 -2.56
CA ASP A 270 11.51 -10.35 -3.52
C ASP A 270 10.86 -11.72 -3.59
N ILE A 271 9.56 -11.75 -3.39
CA ILE A 271 8.73 -12.96 -3.38
C ILE A 271 8.05 -13.08 -4.74
N THR A 272 8.58 -13.95 -5.59
CA THR A 272 8.08 -14.22 -6.94
C THR A 272 7.76 -15.71 -7.13
N ASP A 273 6.91 -16.03 -8.10
CA ASP A 273 6.52 -17.42 -8.40
C ASP A 273 7.75 -18.27 -8.76
N ASP A 274 8.68 -17.73 -9.55
CA ASP A 274 9.92 -18.41 -9.95
C ASP A 274 10.79 -18.77 -8.75
N LYS A 275 10.98 -17.82 -7.80
CA LYS A 275 11.78 -18.06 -6.59
C LYS A 275 11.13 -19.14 -5.72
N LEU A 276 9.81 -19.07 -5.53
CA LEU A 276 9.06 -20.07 -4.77
C LEU A 276 9.03 -21.42 -5.46
N GLY A 277 8.96 -21.48 -6.79
CA GLY A 277 9.00 -22.70 -7.58
C GLY A 277 10.29 -23.51 -7.44
N ASN A 278 11.40 -22.85 -7.09
CA ASN A 278 12.67 -23.49 -6.82
C ASN A 278 12.73 -24.21 -5.46
N LEU A 279 11.78 -23.91 -4.54
CA LEU A 279 11.71 -24.54 -3.22
C LEU A 279 10.92 -25.86 -3.32
N LYS A 280 11.65 -26.97 -3.19
CA LYS A 280 11.08 -28.32 -3.39
C LYS A 280 10.42 -28.86 -2.12
N GLY A 281 9.40 -29.71 -2.30
CA GLY A 281 8.72 -30.36 -1.16
C GLY A 281 7.78 -29.46 -0.38
N ILE A 282 7.43 -28.28 -0.89
CA ILE A 282 6.47 -27.35 -0.30
C ILE A 282 5.17 -27.40 -1.10
N ASP A 283 4.05 -27.57 -0.44
CA ASP A 283 2.72 -27.63 -1.07
C ASP A 283 2.05 -26.25 -1.16
N ALA A 284 2.23 -25.44 -0.10
CA ALA A 284 1.68 -24.07 -0.03
C ALA A 284 2.63 -23.15 0.74
N PHE A 285 2.52 -21.86 0.50
CA PHE A 285 3.32 -20.83 1.17
C PHE A 285 2.45 -19.87 1.97
N ILE A 286 2.99 -19.38 3.09
CA ILE A 286 2.50 -18.20 3.81
C ILE A 286 3.61 -17.18 3.78
N GLN A 287 3.35 -16.00 3.23
CA GLN A 287 4.30 -14.89 3.26
C GLN A 287 3.84 -13.84 4.28
N VAL A 288 4.75 -13.39 5.11
CA VAL A 288 4.52 -12.36 6.14
C VAL A 288 5.21 -11.04 5.77
N ALA A 289 5.15 -10.72 4.48
CA ALA A 289 5.63 -9.48 3.89
C ALA A 289 4.43 -8.61 3.48
N CYS A 290 4.39 -8.12 2.24
CA CYS A 290 3.29 -7.32 1.74
C CYS A 290 2.06 -8.19 1.42
N PRO A 291 0.88 -7.96 2.02
CA PRO A 291 -0.33 -8.75 1.77
C PRO A 291 -0.77 -8.72 0.31
N ARG A 292 -0.45 -7.66 -0.40
CA ARG A 292 -0.80 -7.46 -1.81
C ARG A 292 -0.07 -8.45 -2.74
N ILE A 293 1.11 -8.96 -2.33
CA ILE A 293 1.83 -9.99 -3.11
C ILE A 293 0.91 -11.17 -3.40
N SER A 294 0.21 -11.70 -2.40
CA SER A 294 -0.65 -12.88 -2.56
C SER A 294 -2.00 -12.56 -3.19
N ILE A 295 -2.54 -11.35 -2.98
CA ILE A 295 -3.85 -10.95 -3.46
C ILE A 295 -3.78 -10.58 -4.95
N ASP A 296 -2.77 -9.82 -5.34
CA ASP A 296 -2.70 -9.26 -6.70
C ASP A 296 -2.02 -10.17 -7.71
N ASN A 297 -0.99 -10.94 -7.30
CA ASN A 297 -0.22 -11.77 -8.21
C ASN A 297 -0.80 -13.19 -8.38
N HIS A 298 -0.37 -13.85 -9.46
CA HIS A 298 -0.64 -15.26 -9.71
C HIS A 298 0.56 -16.10 -9.29
N PHE A 299 0.26 -17.21 -8.62
CA PHE A 299 1.24 -18.21 -8.20
C PHE A 299 0.75 -19.60 -8.58
N GLN A 300 1.65 -20.47 -8.98
CA GLN A 300 1.35 -21.87 -9.32
C GLN A 300 0.87 -22.65 -8.08
N LYS A 301 1.52 -22.40 -6.92
CA LYS A 301 1.11 -22.94 -5.62
C LYS A 301 0.34 -21.90 -4.83
N PRO A 302 -0.51 -22.29 -3.87
CA PRO A 302 -1.13 -21.32 -2.96
C PRO A 302 -0.06 -20.52 -2.22
N VAL A 303 -0.13 -19.19 -2.30
CA VAL A 303 0.71 -18.25 -1.53
C VAL A 303 -0.24 -17.35 -0.76
N LEU A 304 -0.26 -17.49 0.55
CA LEU A 304 -1.19 -16.81 1.44
C LEU A 304 -0.53 -15.60 2.09
N SER A 305 -1.25 -14.48 2.13
CA SER A 305 -0.92 -13.31 2.96
C SER A 305 -1.32 -13.55 4.42
N THR A 306 -0.94 -12.65 5.31
CA THR A 306 -1.33 -12.69 6.73
C THR A 306 -2.85 -12.85 6.95
N PRO A 307 -3.77 -12.08 6.32
CA PRO A 307 -5.21 -12.30 6.44
C PRO A 307 -5.67 -13.66 5.93
N GLN A 308 -5.12 -14.12 4.79
CA GLN A 308 -5.45 -15.42 4.22
C GLN A 308 -4.94 -16.58 5.10
N ALA A 309 -3.76 -16.44 5.70
CA ALA A 309 -3.22 -17.45 6.64
C ALA A 309 -4.05 -17.53 7.92
N ASN A 310 -4.52 -16.40 8.44
CA ASN A 310 -5.46 -16.39 9.55
C ASN A 310 -6.80 -17.07 9.18
N ALA A 311 -7.29 -16.83 7.96
CA ALA A 311 -8.47 -17.51 7.44
C ALA A 311 -8.24 -19.02 7.30
N LEU A 312 -7.08 -19.46 6.81
CA LEU A 312 -6.72 -20.88 6.78
C LEU A 312 -6.76 -21.52 8.17
N LEU A 313 -6.17 -20.87 9.19
CA LEU A 313 -6.18 -21.37 10.56
C LEU A 313 -7.59 -21.49 11.14
N LYS A 314 -8.51 -20.58 10.77
CA LYS A 314 -9.94 -20.69 11.11
C LYS A 314 -10.59 -21.89 10.45
N LEU A 315 -10.40 -22.08 9.15
CA LEU A 315 -10.93 -23.24 8.42
C LEU A 315 -10.43 -24.56 8.98
N LEU A 316 -9.16 -24.66 9.37
CA LEU A 316 -8.61 -25.87 10.03
C LEU A 316 -9.27 -26.17 11.38
N LYS A 317 -9.94 -25.18 11.98
CA LYS A 317 -10.76 -25.32 13.21
C LYS A 317 -12.25 -25.41 12.93
N ASN A 318 -12.68 -25.53 11.67
CA ASN A 318 -14.07 -25.51 11.20
C ASN A 318 -14.82 -24.20 11.53
N GLU A 319 -14.12 -23.06 11.56
CA GLU A 319 -14.70 -21.74 11.76
C GLU A 319 -14.97 -21.04 10.40
N SER A 320 -15.96 -20.10 10.37
CA SER A 320 -16.23 -19.27 9.18
C SER A 320 -15.09 -18.31 8.89
N ILE A 321 -14.90 -18.02 7.60
CA ILE A 321 -13.93 -17.03 7.09
C ILE A 321 -14.60 -15.84 6.40
N ASP A 322 -15.92 -15.66 6.59
CA ASP A 322 -16.64 -14.55 6.00
C ASP A 322 -15.99 -13.22 6.40
N GLY A 323 -15.82 -12.34 5.43
CA GLY A 323 -15.27 -11.01 5.64
C GLY A 323 -13.81 -10.97 6.13
N PHE A 324 -13.01 -12.02 5.93
CA PHE A 324 -11.62 -12.08 6.44
C PHE A 324 -10.71 -10.96 5.91
N LEU A 325 -11.04 -10.34 4.79
CA LEU A 325 -10.35 -9.15 4.26
C LEU A 325 -10.95 -7.82 4.75
N GLN A 326 -12.14 -7.84 5.39
CA GLN A 326 -12.85 -6.64 5.84
C GLN A 326 -12.27 -6.08 7.15
N ILE A 327 -10.96 -5.92 7.18
CA ILE A 327 -10.18 -5.40 8.31
C ILE A 327 -9.39 -4.16 7.87
N PRO A 328 -9.12 -3.21 8.79
CA PRO A 328 -8.50 -1.94 8.45
C PRO A 328 -7.01 -2.05 8.07
N HIS A 329 -6.35 -3.12 8.48
CA HIS A 329 -4.92 -3.30 8.28
C HIS A 329 -4.61 -4.78 7.98
N TRP A 330 -3.90 -5.01 6.89
CA TRP A 330 -3.65 -6.37 6.38
C TRP A 330 -2.27 -6.96 6.73
N LEU A 331 -1.40 -6.20 7.39
CA LEU A 331 -0.07 -6.66 7.86
C LEU A 331 -0.11 -7.37 9.21
#